data_8e1994f43f3b55a9ec544f732a0769d3
#
_entry.id   8e1994f43f3b55a9ec544f732a0769d3
#
_cell.length_a   1.000
_cell.length_b   1.000
_cell.length_c   1.000
_cell.angle_alpha   90.00
_cell.angle_beta   90.00
_cell.angle_gamma   90.00
#
_symmetry.space_group_name_H-M   'P 1'
#
loop_
_entity.id
_entity.type
_entity.pdbx_description
1 polymer ?
#
loop_
_entity_poly.entity_id
_entity_poly.type
_entity_poly.pdbx_seq_one_letter_code
_entity_poly.pdbx_strand_id
1 'polypeptide(L)'
;FIEKGAVNYKTGEIVGPALKQIFVKYKINNLDLYKDFIRYSISKRAIEKNAQKLETGVNIQSAKKFVKENKQFEAPFREVVKTSELALKYLYDAGVIPKEVYEAALKANKDFVPFYRDFVDGSGKGNFSKNVRNPLKIFKGSKRQIVDPFESVYNNISTYITIAKRNEANLSFIQMIE
;
A
#
# COMPACT_ATOMS: atom_id res chain seq x y z
N PHE A 1 -11.35 -0.75 -6.39
CA PHE A 1 -10.34 -0.02 -5.58
C PHE A 1 -9.77 1.20 -6.31
N ILE A 2 -9.38 1.06 -7.56
CA ILE A 2 -8.71 2.16 -8.30
C ILE A 2 -9.71 3.18 -8.83
N GLU A 3 -10.73 2.73 -9.56
CA GLU A 3 -11.69 3.57 -10.28
C GLU A 3 -13.04 3.72 -9.58
N LYS A 4 -13.58 2.65 -9.01
CA LYS A 4 -14.95 2.60 -8.50
C LYS A 4 -15.06 2.65 -6.98
N GLY A 5 -14.03 2.23 -6.25
CA GLY A 5 -14.00 2.19 -4.80
C GLY A 5 -13.48 0.87 -4.25
N ALA A 6 -13.12 0.87 -2.96
CA ALA A 6 -12.78 -0.33 -2.24
C ALA A 6 -14.03 -1.18 -2.01
N VAL A 7 -13.97 -2.46 -2.33
CA VAL A 7 -15.10 -3.39 -2.23
C VAL A 7 -14.90 -4.41 -1.12
N ASN A 8 -15.99 -4.79 -0.46
CA ASN A 8 -16.03 -5.93 0.45
C ASN A 8 -15.90 -7.22 -0.34
N TYR A 9 -15.02 -8.13 0.07
CA TYR A 9 -14.79 -9.41 -0.62
C TYR A 9 -16.03 -10.29 -0.67
N LYS A 10 -16.81 -10.35 0.43
CA LYS A 10 -17.96 -11.25 0.56
C LYS A 10 -19.22 -10.72 -0.11
N THR A 11 -19.49 -9.40 0.04
CA THR A 11 -20.74 -8.79 -0.44
C THR A 11 -20.62 -8.10 -1.79
N GLY A 12 -19.39 -7.76 -2.21
CA GLY A 12 -19.16 -6.95 -3.43
C GLY A 12 -19.53 -5.47 -3.29
N GLU A 13 -20.02 -5.05 -2.11
CA GLU A 13 -20.43 -3.67 -1.86
C GLU A 13 -19.22 -2.73 -1.74
N ILE A 14 -19.40 -1.48 -2.17
CA ILE A 14 -18.39 -0.44 -2.01
C ILE A 14 -18.34 -0.01 -0.53
N VAL A 15 -17.17 -0.16 0.09
CA VAL A 15 -16.92 0.14 1.52
C VAL A 15 -15.91 1.26 1.72
N GLY A 16 -15.37 1.83 0.65
CA GLY A 16 -14.42 2.93 0.71
C GLY A 16 -14.20 3.62 -0.63
N PRO A 17 -13.53 4.77 -0.64
CA PRO A 17 -13.31 5.54 -1.87
C PRO A 17 -12.40 4.80 -2.85
N ALA A 18 -12.52 5.14 -4.13
CA ALA A 18 -11.53 4.79 -5.14
C ALA A 18 -10.26 5.62 -4.96
N LEU A 19 -9.11 5.05 -5.26
CA LEU A 19 -7.84 5.77 -5.21
C LEU A 19 -7.88 7.04 -6.07
N LYS A 20 -8.43 6.95 -7.30
CA LYS A 20 -8.62 8.09 -8.20
C LYS A 20 -9.51 9.18 -7.58
N GLN A 21 -10.59 8.82 -6.91
CA GLN A 21 -11.51 9.77 -6.27
C GLN A 21 -10.83 10.59 -5.17
N ILE A 22 -9.85 10.01 -4.44
CA ILE A 22 -9.08 10.72 -3.44
C ILE A 22 -8.32 11.88 -4.08
N PHE A 23 -7.61 11.64 -5.19
CA PHE A 23 -6.87 12.69 -5.89
C PHE A 23 -7.79 13.80 -6.42
N VAL A 24 -8.95 13.43 -6.98
CA VAL A 24 -9.94 14.39 -7.48
C VAL A 24 -10.53 15.22 -6.33
N LYS A 25 -10.96 14.57 -5.26
CA LYS A 25 -11.56 15.22 -4.07
C LYS A 25 -10.65 16.26 -3.45
N TYR A 26 -9.36 15.96 -3.33
CA TYR A 26 -8.38 16.85 -2.72
C TYR A 26 -7.62 17.72 -3.73
N LYS A 27 -8.09 17.73 -4.99
CA LYS A 27 -7.54 18.58 -6.07
C LYS A 27 -6.02 18.41 -6.27
N ILE A 28 -5.53 17.19 -6.07
CA ILE A 28 -4.13 16.84 -6.35
C ILE A 28 -4.03 16.57 -7.86
N ASN A 29 -4.14 17.63 -8.66
CA ASN A 29 -4.36 17.59 -10.11
C ASN A 29 -3.23 18.22 -10.94
N ASN A 30 -2.15 18.66 -10.30
CA ASN A 30 -0.95 19.14 -10.98
C ASN A 30 0.30 18.44 -10.43
N LEU A 31 1.39 18.52 -11.21
CA LEU A 31 2.61 17.78 -10.93
C LEU A 31 3.28 18.21 -9.61
N ASP A 32 3.21 19.49 -9.25
CA ASP A 32 3.89 19.99 -8.05
C ASP A 32 3.16 19.55 -6.79
N LEU A 33 1.83 19.67 -6.73
CA LEU A 33 1.02 19.14 -5.63
C LEU A 33 1.18 17.62 -5.51
N TYR A 34 1.28 16.91 -6.64
CA TYR A 34 1.51 15.47 -6.63
C TYR A 34 2.88 15.12 -6.05
N LYS A 35 3.95 15.82 -6.45
CA LYS A 35 5.29 15.62 -5.88
C LYS A 35 5.34 15.91 -4.38
N ASP A 36 4.68 16.97 -3.94
CA ASP A 36 4.60 17.32 -2.52
C ASP A 36 3.80 16.27 -1.73
N PHE A 37 2.72 15.74 -2.30
CA PHE A 37 1.97 14.66 -1.69
C PHE A 37 2.77 13.34 -1.61
N ILE A 38 3.55 13.01 -2.66
CA ILE A 38 4.54 11.91 -2.62
C ILE A 38 5.52 12.14 -1.46
N ARG A 39 6.12 13.32 -1.40
CA ARG A 39 7.10 13.68 -0.36
C ARG A 39 6.48 13.59 1.04
N TYR A 40 5.24 14.05 1.20
CA TYR A 40 4.49 13.95 2.44
C TYR A 40 4.31 12.48 2.86
N SER A 41 3.85 11.65 1.94
CA SER A 41 3.60 10.22 2.17
C SER A 41 4.87 9.46 2.54
N ILE A 42 5.98 9.73 1.85
CA ILE A 42 7.30 9.20 2.17
C ILE A 42 7.74 9.65 3.56
N SER A 43 7.56 10.94 3.88
CA SER A 43 7.96 11.51 5.17
C SER A 43 7.18 10.89 6.34
N LYS A 44 5.87 10.74 6.22
CA LYS A 44 5.02 10.07 7.22
C LYS A 44 5.49 8.64 7.48
N ARG A 45 5.67 7.88 6.42
CA ARG A 45 6.12 6.48 6.52
C ARG A 45 7.55 6.37 7.08
N ALA A 46 8.45 7.27 6.69
CA ALA A 46 9.82 7.28 7.21
C ALA A 46 9.86 7.58 8.71
N ILE A 47 9.05 8.53 9.19
CA ILE A 47 8.93 8.84 10.63
C ILE A 47 8.44 7.61 11.40
N GLU A 48 7.40 6.93 10.90
CA GLU A 48 6.89 5.69 11.52
C GLU A 48 7.97 4.59 11.58
N LYS A 49 8.68 4.35 10.48
CA LYS A 49 9.72 3.30 10.43
C LYS A 49 10.92 3.64 11.29
N ASN A 50 11.31 4.91 11.37
CA ASN A 50 12.36 5.35 12.28
C ASN A 50 11.99 5.12 13.77
N ALA A 51 10.72 5.32 14.15
CA ALA A 51 10.24 4.99 15.50
C ALA A 51 10.34 3.48 15.80
N GLN A 52 10.30 2.64 14.76
CA GLN A 52 10.53 1.19 14.84
C GLN A 52 12.03 0.81 14.72
N LYS A 53 12.96 1.80 14.75
CA LYS A 53 14.41 1.62 14.57
C LYS A 53 14.80 1.03 13.22
N LEU A 54 13.99 1.24 12.18
CA LEU A 54 14.25 0.79 10.81
C LEU A 54 14.78 1.96 9.97
N GLU A 55 15.91 1.73 9.32
CA GLU A 55 16.54 2.73 8.47
C GLU A 55 15.77 2.93 7.17
N THR A 56 15.52 4.17 6.79
CA THR A 56 14.74 4.51 5.58
C THR A 56 15.56 5.28 4.53
N GLY A 57 16.75 5.76 4.88
CA GLY A 57 17.53 6.65 4.01
C GLY A 57 16.94 8.08 3.90
N VAL A 58 15.89 8.38 4.67
CA VAL A 58 15.25 9.70 4.70
C VAL A 58 15.75 10.48 5.92
N ASN A 59 16.09 11.75 5.75
CA ASN A 59 16.42 12.62 6.88
C ASN A 59 15.16 12.89 7.71
N ILE A 60 15.13 12.36 8.93
CA ILE A 60 13.93 12.38 9.79
C ILE A 60 13.59 13.78 10.29
N GLN A 61 14.58 14.65 10.53
CA GLN A 61 14.33 16.03 10.97
C GLN A 61 13.66 16.82 9.85
N SER A 62 14.16 16.70 8.61
CA SER A 62 13.55 17.30 7.43
C SER A 62 12.16 16.74 7.15
N ALA A 63 11.96 15.43 7.33
CA ALA A 63 10.65 14.79 7.18
C ALA A 63 9.63 15.33 8.19
N LYS A 64 10.00 15.44 9.47
CA LYS A 64 9.13 16.01 10.52
C LYS A 64 8.76 17.46 10.23
N LYS A 65 9.74 18.28 9.81
CA LYS A 65 9.50 19.67 9.42
C LYS A 65 8.50 19.74 8.27
N PHE A 66 8.74 18.99 7.19
CA PHE A 66 7.89 18.97 6.00
C PHE A 66 6.45 18.53 6.32
N VAL A 67 6.26 17.50 7.11
CA VAL A 67 4.93 17.04 7.56
C VAL A 67 4.21 18.13 8.36
N LYS A 68 4.92 18.84 9.25
CA LYS A 68 4.34 19.92 10.06
C LYS A 68 3.88 21.10 9.20
N GLU A 69 4.64 21.45 8.16
CA GLU A 69 4.37 22.55 7.25
C GLU A 69 3.30 22.24 6.20
N ASN A 70 3.03 20.96 5.94
CA ASN A 70 2.15 20.51 4.84
C ASN A 70 0.95 19.69 5.35
N LYS A 71 0.29 20.16 6.40
CA LYS A 71 -0.85 19.48 7.04
C LYS A 71 -2.06 19.28 6.12
N GLN A 72 -2.18 20.05 5.03
CA GLN A 72 -3.22 19.88 4.02
C GLN A 72 -3.23 18.48 3.40
N PHE A 73 -2.10 17.77 3.43
CA PHE A 73 -1.99 16.41 2.91
C PHE A 73 -2.36 15.31 3.92
N GLU A 74 -2.63 15.64 5.19
CA GLU A 74 -2.97 14.60 6.19
C GLU A 74 -4.27 13.88 5.82
N ALA A 75 -5.32 14.60 5.44
CA ALA A 75 -6.61 14.00 5.10
C ALA A 75 -6.52 13.07 3.87
N PRO A 76 -6.00 13.50 2.71
CA PRO A 76 -5.83 12.60 1.57
C PRO A 76 -4.89 11.42 1.87
N PHE A 77 -3.84 11.63 2.66
CA PHE A 77 -2.94 10.56 3.08
C PHE A 77 -3.68 9.49 3.90
N ARG A 78 -4.52 9.89 4.85
CA ARG A 78 -5.33 8.94 5.65
C ARG A 78 -6.32 8.15 4.79
N GLU A 79 -6.91 8.76 3.78
CA GLU A 79 -7.79 8.04 2.85
C GLU A 79 -7.01 7.01 2.01
N VAL A 80 -5.80 7.32 1.55
CA VAL A 80 -4.94 6.36 0.84
C VAL A 80 -4.54 5.20 1.76
N VAL A 81 -4.15 5.48 3.01
CA VAL A 81 -3.84 4.45 4.01
C VAL A 81 -5.04 3.53 4.21
N LYS A 82 -6.24 4.10 4.41
CA LYS A 82 -7.47 3.32 4.58
C LYS A 82 -7.78 2.46 3.36
N THR A 83 -7.59 2.96 2.15
CA THR A 83 -7.77 2.18 0.92
C THR A 83 -6.79 0.99 0.86
N SER A 84 -5.54 1.20 1.30
CA SER A 84 -4.54 0.14 1.40
C SER A 84 -4.90 -0.91 2.46
N GLU A 85 -5.44 -0.49 3.60
CA GLU A 85 -5.95 -1.38 4.67
C GLU A 85 -7.14 -2.21 4.18
N LEU A 86 -8.07 -1.60 3.44
CA LEU A 86 -9.20 -2.30 2.84
C LEU A 86 -8.77 -3.33 1.80
N ALA A 87 -7.71 -3.05 1.03
CA ALA A 87 -7.14 -4.02 0.11
C ALA A 87 -6.49 -5.20 0.84
N LEU A 88 -5.80 -4.94 1.95
CA LEU A 88 -5.26 -5.99 2.82
C LEU A 88 -6.38 -6.82 3.45
N LYS A 89 -7.47 -6.15 3.89
CA LYS A 89 -8.66 -6.83 4.40
C LYS A 89 -9.30 -7.73 3.36
N TYR A 90 -9.39 -7.27 2.12
CA TYR A 90 -9.90 -8.08 1.01
C TYR A 90 -9.10 -9.39 0.84
N LEU A 91 -7.77 -9.32 0.95
CA LEU A 91 -6.88 -10.48 0.89
C LEU A 91 -7.11 -11.45 2.08
N TYR A 92 -7.31 -10.90 3.28
CA TYR A 92 -7.63 -11.66 4.48
C TYR A 92 -9.00 -12.35 4.37
N ASP A 93 -10.04 -11.61 3.97
CA ASP A 93 -11.40 -12.13 3.83
C ASP A 93 -11.49 -13.23 2.75
N ALA A 94 -10.59 -13.21 1.77
CA ALA A 94 -10.43 -14.26 0.77
C ALA A 94 -9.69 -15.51 1.29
N GLY A 95 -9.28 -15.54 2.56
CA GLY A 95 -8.59 -16.68 3.17
C GLY A 95 -7.14 -16.88 2.71
N VAL A 96 -6.53 -15.88 2.09
CA VAL A 96 -5.14 -15.97 1.58
C VAL A 96 -4.10 -15.80 2.68
N ILE A 97 -4.41 -14.99 3.69
CA ILE A 97 -3.54 -14.75 4.84
C ILE A 97 -4.26 -15.07 6.15
N PRO A 98 -3.59 -15.67 7.14
CA PRO A 98 -4.20 -15.94 8.45
C PRO A 98 -4.41 -14.66 9.25
N LYS A 99 -5.30 -14.73 10.26
CA LYS A 99 -5.71 -13.62 11.10
C LYS A 99 -4.52 -12.94 11.78
N GLU A 100 -3.62 -13.73 12.32
CA GLU A 100 -2.43 -13.27 13.05
C GLU A 100 -1.52 -12.41 12.16
N VAL A 101 -1.36 -12.81 10.89
CA VAL A 101 -0.57 -12.07 9.89
C VAL A 101 -1.26 -10.76 9.52
N TYR A 102 -2.59 -10.77 9.34
CA TYR A 102 -3.38 -9.59 9.06
C TYR A 102 -3.28 -8.56 10.20
N GLU A 103 -3.53 -8.98 11.44
CA GLU A 103 -3.47 -8.12 12.62
C GLU A 103 -2.06 -7.57 12.89
N ALA A 104 -1.03 -8.40 12.74
CA ALA A 104 0.36 -7.98 12.85
C ALA A 104 0.74 -6.94 11.79
N ALA A 105 0.26 -7.10 10.55
CA ALA A 105 0.50 -6.15 9.48
C ALA A 105 -0.13 -4.78 9.76
N LEU A 106 -1.36 -4.74 10.26
CA LEU A 106 -2.04 -3.49 10.65
C LEU A 106 -1.33 -2.82 11.84
N LYS A 107 -0.97 -3.59 12.87
CA LYS A 107 -0.28 -3.07 14.06
C LYS A 107 1.08 -2.46 13.74
N ALA A 108 1.84 -3.10 12.85
CA ALA A 108 3.18 -2.67 12.48
C ALA A 108 3.21 -1.50 11.48
N ASN A 109 2.08 -1.12 10.89
CA ASN A 109 2.03 -0.23 9.74
C ASN A 109 0.82 0.72 9.79
N LYS A 110 0.77 1.60 10.77
CA LYS A 110 -0.33 2.59 10.94
C LYS A 110 -0.36 3.63 9.82
N ASP A 111 0.80 3.97 9.27
CA ASP A 111 0.96 4.88 8.13
C ASP A 111 1.32 4.07 6.86
N PHE A 112 0.53 3.02 6.56
CA PHE A 112 0.85 2.04 5.52
C PHE A 112 0.72 2.63 4.12
N VAL A 113 1.85 3.15 3.64
CA VAL A 113 2.11 3.36 2.22
C VAL A 113 3.32 2.50 1.87
N PRO A 114 3.22 1.57 0.94
CA PRO A 114 4.32 0.66 0.64
C PRO A 114 5.52 1.41 0.06
N PHE A 115 6.73 1.05 0.52
CA PHE A 115 7.99 1.53 -0.03
C PHE A 115 8.61 0.44 -0.88
N TYR A 116 8.49 0.55 -2.19
CA TYR A 116 9.34 -0.20 -3.11
C TYR A 116 10.64 0.59 -3.35
N ARG A 117 11.73 -0.13 -3.58
CA ARG A 117 13.05 0.43 -3.79
C ARG A 117 13.50 0.11 -5.20
N ASP A 118 14.12 1.08 -5.86
CA ASP A 118 14.77 0.85 -7.14
C ASP A 118 15.97 -0.08 -6.96
N PHE A 119 16.03 -1.11 -7.78
CA PHE A 119 17.18 -1.98 -7.92
C PHE A 119 17.96 -1.50 -9.15
N VAL A 120 18.93 -0.61 -8.94
CA VAL A 120 19.77 -0.03 -10.01
C VAL A 120 20.79 -1.04 -10.54
N ASP A 121 20.76 -2.27 -10.11
CA ASP A 121 21.62 -3.31 -10.69
C ASP A 121 21.01 -3.76 -12.02
N GLY A 122 21.75 -3.56 -13.13
CA GLY A 122 21.39 -3.82 -14.53
C GLY A 122 20.89 -5.24 -14.88
N SER A 123 20.43 -5.99 -13.94
CA SER A 123 19.63 -7.20 -14.10
C SER A 123 18.13 -6.87 -14.30
N GLY A 124 17.86 -5.81 -15.01
CA GLY A 124 16.67 -5.33 -15.73
C GLY A 124 15.35 -6.07 -15.66
N LYS A 125 15.04 -6.68 -14.55
CA LYS A 125 13.74 -7.22 -14.22
C LYS A 125 13.45 -6.79 -12.79
N GLY A 126 12.83 -5.62 -12.64
CA GLY A 126 12.02 -5.37 -11.46
C GLY A 126 11.09 -6.57 -11.34
N ASN A 127 11.56 -7.59 -10.66
CA ASN A 127 10.74 -8.72 -10.30
C ASN A 127 9.69 -8.17 -9.34
N PHE A 128 8.59 -7.64 -9.89
CA PHE A 128 7.30 -7.90 -9.33
C PHE A 128 7.17 -9.43 -9.34
N SER A 129 7.98 -10.05 -8.50
CA SER A 129 7.91 -11.47 -8.28
C SER A 129 6.47 -11.70 -7.89
N LYS A 130 5.73 -12.28 -8.81
CA LYS A 130 4.42 -12.87 -8.60
C LYS A 130 4.56 -14.01 -7.59
N ASN A 131 5.16 -13.71 -6.44
CA ASN A 131 5.38 -14.65 -5.38
C ASN A 131 4.05 -14.83 -4.67
N VAL A 132 3.18 -15.62 -5.32
CA VAL A 132 1.85 -16.01 -4.86
C VAL A 132 1.89 -16.61 -3.44
N ARG A 133 3.05 -17.12 -3.02
CA ARG A 133 3.24 -17.74 -1.70
C ARG A 133 3.42 -16.75 -0.55
N ASN A 134 3.83 -15.52 -0.79
CA ASN A 134 3.98 -14.51 0.26
C ASN A 134 3.66 -13.10 -0.28
N PRO A 135 2.38 -12.70 -0.27
CA PRO A 135 1.94 -11.40 -0.78
C PRO A 135 2.40 -10.23 0.08
N LEU A 136 2.81 -10.48 1.33
CA LEU A 136 3.24 -9.45 2.27
C LEU A 136 4.77 -9.46 2.39
N LYS A 137 5.41 -8.37 1.97
CA LYS A 137 6.85 -8.18 2.13
C LYS A 137 7.16 -7.41 3.41
N ILE A 138 8.02 -7.99 4.25
CA ILE A 138 8.51 -7.32 5.46
C ILE A 138 9.52 -6.24 5.06
N PHE A 139 9.34 -5.02 5.56
CA PHE A 139 10.29 -3.94 5.39
C PHE A 139 11.54 -4.18 6.26
N LYS A 140 12.70 -4.38 5.62
CA LYS A 140 13.98 -4.68 6.30
C LYS A 140 14.88 -3.45 6.49
N GLY A 141 14.46 -2.29 6.03
CA GLY A 141 15.29 -1.08 5.96
C GLY A 141 16.18 -1.05 4.70
N SER A 142 16.41 0.14 4.16
CA SER A 142 17.30 0.38 3.02
C SER A 142 17.52 1.88 2.80
N LYS A 143 18.67 2.26 2.23
CA LYS A 143 19.00 3.62 1.77
C LYS A 143 18.75 3.85 0.28
N ARG A 144 18.32 2.84 -0.46
CA ARG A 144 18.05 2.95 -1.91
C ARG A 144 16.89 3.92 -2.17
N GLN A 145 16.83 4.49 -3.38
CA GLN A 145 15.77 5.38 -3.78
C GLN A 145 14.39 4.73 -3.65
N ILE A 146 13.43 5.47 -3.13
CA ILE A 146 12.04 5.03 -3.00
C ILE A 146 11.34 5.29 -4.34
N VAL A 147 10.73 4.27 -4.90
CA VAL A 147 9.82 4.40 -6.05
C VAL A 147 8.55 5.15 -5.60
N ASP A 148 7.83 5.76 -6.55
CA ASP A 148 6.58 6.45 -6.27
C ASP A 148 5.67 5.58 -5.37
N PRO A 149 5.32 6.06 -4.17
CA PRO A 149 4.54 5.28 -3.21
C PRO A 149 3.13 4.96 -3.74
N PHE A 150 2.56 5.78 -4.61
CA PHE A 150 1.22 5.54 -5.16
C PHE A 150 1.23 4.50 -6.27
N GLU A 151 2.30 4.42 -7.07
CA GLU A 151 2.55 3.29 -7.95
C GLU A 151 2.66 2.00 -7.12
N SER A 152 3.35 2.07 -5.99
CA SER A 152 3.48 0.94 -5.07
C SER A 152 2.14 0.53 -4.44
N VAL A 153 1.27 1.49 -4.08
CA VAL A 153 -0.10 1.23 -3.60
C VAL A 153 -0.92 0.55 -4.69
N TYR A 154 -0.89 1.09 -5.92
CA TYR A 154 -1.59 0.51 -7.06
C TYR A 154 -1.18 -0.95 -7.30
N ASN A 155 0.12 -1.22 -7.33
CA ASN A 155 0.66 -2.55 -7.57
C ASN A 155 0.29 -3.53 -6.46
N ASN A 156 0.28 -3.09 -5.18
CA ASN A 156 -0.18 -3.92 -4.07
C ASN A 156 -1.66 -4.27 -4.18
N ILE A 157 -2.52 -3.28 -4.43
CA ILE A 157 -3.96 -3.49 -4.61
C ILE A 157 -4.21 -4.51 -5.73
N SER A 158 -3.59 -4.30 -6.90
CA SER A 158 -3.73 -5.20 -8.05
C SER A 158 -3.26 -6.62 -7.74
N THR A 159 -2.15 -6.74 -7.02
CA THR A 159 -1.59 -8.03 -6.59
C THR A 159 -2.54 -8.74 -5.62
N TYR A 160 -3.04 -8.04 -4.60
CA TYR A 160 -3.92 -8.63 -3.59
C TYR A 160 -5.23 -9.12 -4.19
N ILE A 161 -5.85 -8.32 -5.08
CA ILE A 161 -7.08 -8.71 -5.77
C ILE A 161 -6.83 -9.95 -6.65
N THR A 162 -5.72 -9.96 -7.41
CA THR A 162 -5.37 -11.08 -8.30
C THR A 162 -5.18 -12.38 -7.50
N ILE A 163 -4.46 -12.31 -6.37
CA ILE A 163 -4.22 -13.49 -5.53
C ILE A 163 -5.52 -13.96 -4.87
N ALA A 164 -6.35 -13.04 -4.37
CA ALA A 164 -7.63 -13.38 -3.77
C ALA A 164 -8.55 -14.10 -4.76
N LYS A 165 -8.66 -13.58 -5.99
CA LYS A 165 -9.48 -14.18 -7.05
C LYS A 165 -8.96 -15.55 -7.52
N ARG A 166 -7.64 -15.74 -7.55
CA ARG A 166 -7.06 -17.08 -7.82
C ARG A 166 -7.35 -18.08 -6.71
N ASN A 167 -7.29 -17.63 -5.45
CA ASN A 167 -7.63 -18.49 -4.31
C ASN A 167 -9.11 -18.90 -4.36
N GLU A 168 -10.01 -17.97 -4.66
CA GLU A 168 -11.43 -18.24 -4.84
C GLU A 168 -11.68 -19.28 -5.94
N ALA A 169 -11.05 -19.11 -7.11
CA ALA A 169 -11.16 -20.07 -8.21
C ALA A 169 -10.64 -21.48 -7.81
N ASN A 170 -9.50 -21.53 -7.11
CA ASN A 170 -8.95 -22.81 -6.65
C ASN A 170 -9.87 -23.50 -5.63
N LEU A 171 -10.45 -22.78 -4.69
CA LEU A 171 -11.39 -23.33 -3.70
C LEU A 171 -12.67 -23.83 -4.40
N SER A 172 -13.21 -23.08 -5.34
CA SER A 172 -14.37 -23.48 -6.14
C SER A 172 -14.08 -24.75 -6.94
N PHE A 173 -12.88 -24.87 -7.51
CA PHE A 173 -12.47 -26.07 -8.24
C PHE A 173 -12.39 -27.30 -7.32
N ILE A 174 -11.82 -27.15 -6.12
CA ILE A 174 -11.75 -28.25 -5.14
C ILE A 174 -13.16 -28.72 -4.76
N GLN A 175 -14.08 -27.79 -4.49
CA GLN A 175 -15.48 -28.11 -4.17
C GLN A 175 -16.25 -28.84 -5.31
N MET A 176 -15.80 -28.70 -6.54
CA MET A 176 -16.41 -29.41 -7.69
C MET A 176 -15.96 -30.85 -7.83
N ILE A 177 -14.80 -31.21 -7.24
CA ILE A 177 -14.22 -32.57 -7.34
C ILE A 177 -14.43 -33.44 -6.09
N GLU A 178 -14.91 -32.83 -4.99
CA GLU A 178 -15.40 -33.53 -3.79
C GLU A 178 -16.87 -33.95 -3.97
#